data_2f753b0e1a832969aec142c20c579783
#
_entry.id   2f753b0e1a832969aec142c20c579783
#
_cell.length_a   1.000
_cell.length_b   1.000
_cell.length_c   1.000
_cell.angle_alpha   90.00
_cell.angle_beta   90.00
_cell.angle_gamma   90.00
#
_symmetry.space_group_name_H-M   'P 1'
#
loop_
_entity.id
_entity.type
_entity.pdbx_description
1 polymer ?
#
loop_
_entity_poly.entity_id
_entity_poly.type
_entity_poly.pdbx_seq_one_letter_code
_entity_poly.pdbx_strand_id
1 'polypeptide(L)'
;MSNVEVIAIPSMYPGGLESSRSGHFGRCDVFTLVSVNNGEVQSVRTVANAEHSEGGCLVPVRILQQAGATSLVVAGIGMRPRIGFAQAGIEVLVGPGATVGEVIAAYQDNQVRPIADSDLCGGGHGH
;
A
#
# COMPACT_ATOMS: atom_id res chain seq x y z
N MET A 1 -23.36 -11.21 -0.02
CA MET A 1 -22.10 -10.95 -0.69
C MET A 1 -21.11 -10.37 0.27
N SER A 2 -19.91 -10.86 0.21
CA SER A 2 -18.90 -10.36 1.12
C SER A 2 -18.23 -9.15 0.50
N ASN A 3 -17.84 -8.20 1.38
CA ASN A 3 -17.07 -7.04 0.98
C ASN A 3 -15.62 -7.26 1.34
N VAL A 4 -14.96 -8.13 0.60
CA VAL A 4 -13.58 -8.44 0.87
C VAL A 4 -12.71 -7.41 0.19
N GLU A 5 -11.81 -6.81 0.96
CA GLU A 5 -10.81 -5.92 0.43
C GLU A 5 -9.44 -6.47 0.74
N VAL A 6 -8.51 -6.29 -0.17
CA VAL A 6 -7.14 -6.72 0.02
C VAL A 6 -6.30 -5.46 0.09
N ILE A 7 -5.76 -5.19 1.26
CA ILE A 7 -5.05 -3.96 1.55
C ILE A 7 -3.56 -4.25 1.55
N ALA A 8 -2.83 -3.56 0.67
CA ALA A 8 -1.40 -3.74 0.57
C ALA A 8 -0.71 -2.65 1.36
N ILE A 9 0.33 -3.02 2.10
CA ILE A 9 1.09 -2.08 2.91
C ILE A 9 2.57 -2.36 2.66
N PRO A 10 3.32 -1.37 2.14
CA PRO A 10 4.76 -1.54 1.97
C PRO A 10 5.42 -1.81 3.32
N SER A 11 6.25 -2.83 3.38
CA SER A 11 6.73 -3.33 4.66
C SER A 11 8.21 -3.66 4.59
N MET A 12 8.83 -3.70 5.77
CA MET A 12 10.15 -4.24 5.92
C MET A 12 10.07 -5.76 5.96
N TYR A 13 11.14 -6.41 5.62
CA TYR A 13 11.22 -7.86 5.69
C TYR A 13 11.10 -8.31 7.16
N PRO A 14 10.40 -9.36 7.47
CA PRO A 14 9.75 -10.33 6.57
C PRO A 14 8.31 -10.00 6.22
N GLY A 15 7.79 -8.89 6.67
CA GLY A 15 6.39 -8.57 6.47
C GLY A 15 5.51 -9.17 7.56
N GLY A 16 4.22 -8.97 7.42
CA GLY A 16 3.25 -9.40 8.41
C GLY A 16 2.83 -8.26 9.32
N LEU A 17 1.87 -8.52 10.19
CA LEU A 17 1.29 -7.46 11.01
C LEU A 17 2.29 -6.82 11.96
N GLU A 18 3.30 -7.56 12.39
CA GLU A 18 4.27 -7.04 13.35
C GLU A 18 5.45 -6.36 12.69
N SER A 19 5.57 -6.43 11.39
CA SER A 19 6.69 -5.81 10.69
C SER A 19 6.50 -4.32 10.61
N SER A 20 7.63 -3.61 10.57
CA SER A 20 7.61 -2.19 10.38
C SER A 20 7.11 -1.86 8.99
N ARG A 21 6.36 -0.79 8.92
CA ARG A 21 5.91 -0.24 7.66
C ARG A 21 7.09 0.44 6.96
N SER A 22 7.15 0.32 5.64
CA SER A 22 8.15 1.03 4.87
C SER A 22 7.59 2.36 4.40
N GLY A 23 8.41 3.39 4.46
CA GLY A 23 8.02 4.70 3.95
C GLY A 23 8.16 4.82 2.44
N HIS A 24 8.71 3.81 1.77
CA HIS A 24 9.01 3.89 0.33
C HIS A 24 8.41 2.70 -0.37
N PHE A 25 7.24 2.88 -0.97
CA PHE A 25 6.59 1.73 -1.58
C PHE A 25 7.42 1.11 -2.70
N GLY A 26 8.18 1.92 -3.41
CA GLY A 26 8.96 1.41 -4.53
C GLY A 26 10.21 0.68 -4.12
N ARG A 27 10.65 0.85 -2.88
CA ARG A 27 11.88 0.26 -2.38
C ARG A 27 11.67 -0.60 -1.16
N CYS A 28 10.45 -0.89 -0.83
CA CYS A 28 10.20 -1.74 0.32
C CYS A 28 10.65 -3.16 0.02
N ASP A 29 10.91 -3.92 1.09
CA ASP A 29 11.34 -5.29 0.93
C ASP A 29 10.22 -6.18 0.46
N VAL A 30 9.04 -6.01 1.06
CA VAL A 30 7.88 -6.83 0.74
C VAL A 30 6.64 -5.96 0.84
N PHE A 31 5.55 -6.45 0.28
CA PHE A 31 4.23 -5.90 0.53
C PHE A 31 3.46 -6.89 1.39
N THR A 32 2.89 -6.40 2.47
CA THR A 32 1.98 -7.21 3.28
C THR A 32 0.58 -6.97 2.78
N LEU A 33 -0.11 -8.06 2.43
CA LEU A 33 -1.48 -7.98 1.95
C LEU A 33 -2.39 -8.54 3.02
N VAL A 34 -3.31 -7.70 3.46
CA VAL A 34 -4.24 -8.07 4.53
C VAL A 34 -5.63 -8.11 3.92
N SER A 35 -6.25 -9.28 3.95
CA SER A 35 -7.61 -9.44 3.47
C SER A 35 -8.56 -9.11 4.61
N VAL A 36 -9.47 -8.18 4.35
CA VAL A 36 -10.40 -7.69 5.36
C VAL A 36 -11.81 -7.88 4.81
N ASN A 37 -12.68 -8.44 5.63
CA ASN A 37 -14.07 -8.64 5.28
C ASN A 37 -14.93 -7.98 6.33
N ASN A 38 -15.69 -6.95 5.93
CA ASN A 38 -16.54 -6.21 6.84
C ASN A 38 -15.78 -5.67 8.04
N GLY A 39 -14.56 -5.19 7.78
CA GLY A 39 -13.74 -4.59 8.83
C GLY A 39 -12.93 -5.58 9.65
N GLU A 40 -13.03 -6.87 9.37
CA GLU A 40 -12.31 -7.89 10.14
C GLU A 40 -11.24 -8.52 9.29
N VAL A 41 -10.06 -8.69 9.88
CA VAL A 41 -8.94 -9.33 9.21
C VAL A 41 -9.23 -10.80 9.01
N GLN A 42 -9.15 -11.25 7.75
CA GLN A 42 -9.38 -12.63 7.40
C GLN A 42 -8.08 -13.39 7.20
N SER A 43 -7.10 -12.75 6.58
CA SER A 43 -5.83 -13.39 6.31
C SER A 43 -4.76 -12.34 6.09
N VAL A 44 -3.51 -12.77 6.26
CA VAL A 44 -2.34 -11.92 6.05
C VAL A 44 -1.36 -12.73 5.23
N ARG A 45 -0.86 -12.13 4.15
CA ARG A 45 0.17 -12.77 3.34
C ARG A 45 1.14 -11.70 2.86
N THR A 46 2.27 -12.14 2.36
CA THR A 46 3.29 -11.23 1.88
C THR A 46 3.69 -11.60 0.47
N VAL A 47 4.07 -10.59 -0.29
CA VAL A 47 4.70 -10.81 -1.60
C VAL A 47 5.96 -9.98 -1.65
N ALA A 48 7.00 -10.54 -2.23
CA ALA A 48 8.27 -9.84 -2.35
C ALA A 48 8.13 -8.72 -3.36
N ASN A 49 8.77 -7.59 -3.06
CA ASN A 49 8.88 -6.54 -4.05
C ASN A 49 9.98 -6.94 -5.04
N ALA A 50 9.85 -6.47 -6.27
CA ALA A 50 10.89 -6.73 -7.26
C ALA A 50 12.11 -5.90 -6.95
N GLU A 51 13.26 -6.39 -7.37
CA GLU A 51 14.44 -5.56 -7.30
C GLU A 51 14.23 -4.35 -8.19
N HIS A 52 14.63 -3.21 -7.70
CA HIS A 52 14.30 -1.96 -8.35
C HIS A 52 15.32 -1.59 -9.39
N SER A 53 15.73 -2.53 -10.17
CA SER A 53 16.71 -2.24 -11.19
C SER A 53 16.09 -1.84 -12.51
N GLU A 54 14.91 -2.37 -12.81
CA GLU A 54 14.31 -2.12 -14.10
C GLU A 54 12.82 -2.02 -13.96
N GLY A 55 12.22 -1.37 -14.92
CA GLY A 55 10.78 -1.20 -14.92
C GLY A 55 10.29 -0.06 -14.06
N GLY A 56 11.16 0.47 -13.25
CA GLY A 56 10.85 1.63 -12.45
C GLY A 56 9.70 1.41 -11.51
N CYS A 57 8.93 2.46 -11.26
CA CYS A 57 7.91 2.43 -10.24
C CYS A 57 6.62 1.74 -10.68
N LEU A 58 6.54 1.30 -11.94
CA LEU A 58 5.34 0.58 -12.38
C LEU A 58 5.42 -0.90 -12.10
N VAL A 59 6.60 -1.43 -11.76
CA VAL A 59 6.73 -2.84 -11.42
C VAL A 59 5.96 -3.18 -10.15
N PRO A 60 6.07 -2.38 -9.06
CA PRO A 60 5.26 -2.68 -7.87
C PRO A 60 3.76 -2.61 -8.15
N VAL A 61 3.33 -1.71 -9.04
CA VAL A 61 1.93 -1.64 -9.41
C VAL A 61 1.46 -2.98 -9.98
N ARG A 62 2.25 -3.54 -10.87
CA ARG A 62 1.91 -4.80 -11.51
C ARG A 62 1.92 -5.95 -10.51
N ILE A 63 2.91 -5.95 -9.61
CA ILE A 63 2.98 -6.98 -8.58
C ILE A 63 1.69 -6.98 -7.75
N LEU A 64 1.26 -5.82 -7.30
CA LEU A 64 0.08 -5.73 -6.45
C LEU A 64 -1.19 -6.04 -7.22
N GLN A 65 -1.25 -5.64 -8.49
CA GLN A 65 -2.40 -5.95 -9.32
C GLN A 65 -2.55 -7.46 -9.46
N GLN A 66 -1.46 -8.15 -9.71
CA GLN A 66 -1.50 -9.60 -9.87
C GLN A 66 -1.80 -10.30 -8.55
N ALA A 67 -1.46 -9.69 -7.44
CA ALA A 67 -1.74 -10.26 -6.12
C ALA A 67 -3.18 -10.01 -5.67
N GLY A 68 -3.94 -9.23 -6.44
CA GLY A 68 -5.34 -9.00 -6.11
C GLY A 68 -5.58 -7.86 -5.15
N ALA A 69 -4.61 -6.99 -4.94
CA ALA A 69 -4.78 -5.86 -4.04
C ALA A 69 -5.86 -4.92 -4.55
N THR A 70 -6.71 -4.46 -3.64
CA THR A 70 -7.74 -3.48 -3.97
C THR A 70 -7.38 -2.10 -3.46
N SER A 71 -6.53 -2.02 -2.45
CA SER A 71 -6.10 -0.74 -1.85
C SER A 71 -4.63 -0.82 -1.48
N LEU A 72 -4.01 0.34 -1.42
CA LEU A 72 -2.63 0.48 -0.98
C LEU A 72 -2.57 1.62 0.02
N VAL A 73 -2.04 1.37 1.21
CA VAL A 73 -1.91 2.43 2.22
C VAL A 73 -0.45 2.84 2.30
N VAL A 74 -0.19 4.11 2.09
CA VAL A 74 1.17 4.66 2.06
C VAL A 74 1.26 5.89 2.95
N ALA A 75 2.50 6.32 3.22
CA ALA A 75 2.73 7.59 3.87
C ALA A 75 2.78 8.72 2.85
N GLY A 76 3.22 8.41 1.65
CA GLY A 76 3.25 9.32 0.53
C GLY A 76 3.68 8.57 -0.71
N ILE A 77 3.46 9.14 -1.86
CA ILE A 77 3.76 8.47 -3.12
C ILE A 77 3.94 9.53 -4.20
N GLY A 78 4.72 9.19 -5.23
CA GLY A 78 4.90 10.08 -6.36
C GLY A 78 3.70 10.06 -7.29
N MET A 79 3.65 11.04 -8.18
CA MET A 79 2.52 11.18 -9.11
C MET A 79 2.40 9.98 -10.05
N ARG A 80 3.52 9.54 -10.62
CA ARG A 80 3.47 8.48 -11.63
C ARG A 80 2.94 7.17 -11.07
N PRO A 81 3.43 6.70 -9.92
CA PRO A 81 2.86 5.48 -9.35
C PRO A 81 1.39 5.64 -8.99
N ARG A 82 1.00 6.82 -8.52
CA ARG A 82 -0.41 7.07 -8.18
C ARG A 82 -1.29 6.85 -9.40
N ILE A 83 -0.87 7.38 -10.54
CA ILE A 83 -1.64 7.20 -11.77
C ILE A 83 -1.68 5.73 -12.15
N GLY A 84 -0.55 5.03 -12.03
CA GLY A 84 -0.50 3.61 -12.36
C GLY A 84 -1.44 2.79 -11.50
N PHE A 85 -1.50 3.08 -10.20
CA PHE A 85 -2.41 2.36 -9.32
C PHE A 85 -3.86 2.64 -9.68
N ALA A 86 -4.17 3.90 -10.00
CA ALA A 86 -5.54 4.23 -10.39
C ALA A 86 -5.94 3.46 -11.64
N GLN A 87 -5.03 3.35 -12.61
CA GLN A 87 -5.33 2.62 -13.84
C GLN A 87 -5.46 1.12 -13.59
N ALA A 88 -4.78 0.63 -12.57
CA ALA A 88 -4.86 -0.80 -12.22
C ALA A 88 -6.06 -1.13 -11.33
N GLY A 89 -6.83 -0.12 -10.95
CA GLY A 89 -7.99 -0.34 -10.10
C GLY A 89 -7.66 -0.47 -8.63
N ILE A 90 -6.51 0.04 -8.22
CA ILE A 90 -6.07 -0.01 -6.83
C ILE A 90 -6.19 1.39 -6.23
N GLU A 91 -6.96 1.52 -5.18
CA GLU A 91 -7.14 2.79 -4.52
C GLU A 91 -5.93 3.07 -3.63
N VAL A 92 -5.39 4.29 -3.70
CA VAL A 92 -4.26 4.68 -2.88
C VAL A 92 -4.76 5.50 -1.71
N LEU A 93 -4.41 5.06 -0.51
CA LEU A 93 -4.86 5.67 0.73
C LEU A 93 -3.64 6.10 1.55
N VAL A 94 -3.85 7.10 2.38
CA VAL A 94 -2.82 7.59 3.30
C VAL A 94 -3.32 7.31 4.72
N GLY A 95 -2.45 6.77 5.55
CA GLY A 95 -2.84 6.49 6.92
C GLY A 95 -1.65 6.38 7.85
N PRO A 96 -1.90 6.53 9.16
CA PRO A 96 -0.84 6.48 10.16
C PRO A 96 -0.51 5.05 10.55
N GLY A 97 0.61 4.90 11.24
CA GLY A 97 1.03 3.64 11.81
C GLY A 97 2.48 3.37 11.55
N ALA A 98 3.17 2.83 12.55
CA ALA A 98 4.57 2.46 12.44
C ALA A 98 4.73 1.00 12.01
N THR A 99 3.76 0.16 12.34
CA THR A 99 3.77 -1.24 11.93
C THR A 99 2.58 -1.49 11.03
N VAL A 100 2.63 -2.61 10.31
CA VAL A 100 1.52 -3.00 9.46
C VAL A 100 0.24 -3.12 10.27
N GLY A 101 0.33 -3.74 11.45
CA GLY A 101 -0.85 -3.90 12.30
C GLY A 101 -1.45 -2.58 12.71
N GLU A 102 -0.60 -1.58 12.99
CA GLU A 102 -1.11 -0.26 13.34
C GLU A 102 -1.81 0.40 12.17
N VAL A 103 -1.29 0.21 10.96
CA VAL A 103 -1.94 0.73 9.77
C VAL A 103 -3.31 0.09 9.59
N ILE A 104 -3.40 -1.21 9.79
CA ILE A 104 -4.68 -1.91 9.66
C ILE A 104 -5.66 -1.45 10.74
N ALA A 105 -5.16 -1.23 11.97
CA ALA A 105 -6.03 -0.71 13.02
C ALA A 105 -6.59 0.67 12.65
N ALA A 106 -5.74 1.51 12.04
CA ALA A 106 -6.21 2.81 11.58
C ALA A 106 -7.25 2.67 10.48
N TYR A 107 -7.05 1.71 9.59
CA TYR A 107 -8.03 1.43 8.54
C TYR A 107 -9.37 1.02 9.15
N GLN A 108 -9.34 0.16 10.16
CA GLN A 108 -10.56 -0.29 10.82
C GLN A 108 -11.26 0.84 11.56
N ASP A 109 -10.49 1.83 12.02
CA ASP A 109 -11.02 2.99 12.72
C ASP A 109 -11.36 4.15 11.78
N ASN A 110 -11.32 3.93 10.48
CA ASN A 110 -11.60 4.95 9.46
C ASN A 110 -10.64 6.14 9.55
N GLN A 111 -9.39 5.89 9.90
CA GLN A 111 -8.38 6.93 9.99
C GLN A 111 -7.52 7.01 8.74
N VAL A 112 -7.76 6.15 7.77
CA VAL A 112 -7.10 6.27 6.48
C VAL A 112 -8.02 7.05 5.54
N ARG A 113 -7.41 7.73 4.57
CA ARG A 113 -8.17 8.57 3.64
C ARG A 113 -7.56 8.45 2.24
N PRO A 114 -8.34 8.77 1.22
CA PRO A 114 -7.78 8.79 -0.13
C PRO A 114 -6.64 9.79 -0.21
N ILE A 115 -5.65 9.47 -1.03
CA ILE A 115 -4.49 10.34 -1.18
C ILE A 115 -4.93 11.63 -1.89
N ALA A 116 -4.34 12.74 -1.45
CA ALA A 116 -4.58 14.03 -2.07
C ALA A 116 -3.28 14.54 -2.69
N ASP A 117 -3.38 15.56 -3.53
CA ASP A 117 -2.20 16.10 -4.18
C ASP A 117 -1.16 16.56 -3.17
N SER A 118 -1.59 17.05 -2.02
CA SER A 118 -0.66 17.49 -0.98
C SER A 118 0.14 16.35 -0.37
N ASP A 119 -0.29 15.12 -0.58
CA ASP A 119 0.43 13.95 -0.04
C ASP A 119 1.47 13.41 -1.01
N LEU A 120 1.56 13.96 -2.21
CA LEU A 120 2.49 13.43 -3.20
C LEU A 120 3.91 13.80 -2.83
N CYS A 121 4.79 12.83 -3.03
CA CYS A 121 6.22 13.03 -2.82
C CYS A 121 6.83 13.60 -4.08
N GLY A 122 8.06 14.07 -3.94
CA GLY A 122 8.80 14.44 -5.12
C GLY A 122 8.59 15.83 -5.59
N GLY A 123 8.23 16.67 -4.71
CA GLY A 123 8.33 18.07 -4.97
C GLY A 123 7.41 18.60 -5.99
N GLY A 124 6.46 17.92 -6.18
CA GLY A 124 5.54 18.53 -7.06
C GLY A 124 5.11 19.80 -6.53
N HIS A 125 5.51 20.11 -5.56
CA HIS A 125 5.07 21.20 -5.17
C HIS A 125 5.65 22.24 -5.25
N GLY A 126 5.70 22.25 -5.45
CA GLY A 126 6.09 23.44 -5.54
C GLY A 126 5.16 24.35 -5.91
N HIS A 127 4.91 24.14 -5.81
CA HIS A 127 4.39 24.73 -6.20
C HIS A 127 4.59 25.33 -6.14
#